data_69e1cceeb3e55582d3caf19183932ecf
#
_entry.id   69e1cceeb3e55582d3caf19183932ecf
#
_cell.length_a   1.000
_cell.length_b   1.000
_cell.length_c   1.000
_cell.angle_alpha   90.00
_cell.angle_beta   90.00
_cell.angle_gamma   90.00
#
_symmetry.space_group_name_H-M   'P 1'
#
loop_
_entity.id
_entity.type
_entity.pdbx_description
1 polymer ?
#
loop_
_entity_poly.entity_id
_entity_poly.type
_entity_poly.pdbx_seq_one_letter_code
_entity_poly.pdbx_strand_id
1 'polypeptide(L)'
;MAFEVPVLLIVFNRPDLTAEVVEALRKVRPQRLFIAADGPRPDFETDAELCRRTREIVSNPDWECEVTTLFQKENLGIGRGESTAMSWFFDHVEEGIILEDDCLPSRSFFEFSAYLLEKYRDDQRVASVGGNFFLPQIVRMPQPYYFSKYLQAWGWATWRRTWQHYRFDLSFLPEHEWDRICQENSATQAEAKYWQYVTRALAKGKVDTWDFQLVLICWKEKLLHIAPTKNLVKNIGFRPDATHTVLENPMWRLPAEDFDDYRTDVEMQTLPEIDSLTFYVRFLGSLTSPWWLQQALPLDQHLSWGGVQYQNLEKAIGGVREIIFQSADSDSIEIFQQFESHFSKANQELAASLDRLSESNQRLAQAVLELNQLKQRVNDLVSSASYEPAFRMILLKSVQGLQQGLRGFQSLLNGV
;
A
#
# COMPACT_ATOMS: atom_id res chain seq x y z
N MET A 1 -18.50 -18.65 13.62
CA MET A 1 -19.34 -18.58 12.41
C MET A 1 -18.40 -18.79 11.24
N ALA A 2 -18.81 -19.49 10.20
CA ALA A 2 -18.01 -19.70 9.01
C ALA A 2 -17.90 -18.38 8.21
N PHE A 3 -16.82 -18.18 7.51
CA PHE A 3 -16.57 -16.95 6.72
C PHE A 3 -17.24 -17.07 5.34
N GLU A 4 -18.14 -16.15 5.03
CA GLU A 4 -19.04 -16.26 3.87
C GLU A 4 -18.48 -15.66 2.58
N VAL A 5 -17.57 -14.66 2.67
CA VAL A 5 -16.98 -14.04 1.48
C VAL A 5 -16.11 -15.07 0.75
N PRO A 6 -16.33 -15.29 -0.56
CA PRO A 6 -15.52 -16.22 -1.35
C PRO A 6 -14.05 -15.78 -1.39
N VAL A 7 -13.15 -16.75 -1.34
CA VAL A 7 -11.70 -16.50 -1.41
C VAL A 7 -11.13 -17.19 -2.64
N LEU A 8 -10.39 -16.45 -3.46
CA LEU A 8 -9.53 -16.98 -4.50
C LEU A 8 -8.10 -17.07 -3.96
N LEU A 9 -7.50 -18.25 -4.02
CA LEU A 9 -6.09 -18.48 -3.76
C LEU A 9 -5.39 -18.81 -5.09
N ILE A 10 -4.45 -17.95 -5.49
CA ILE A 10 -3.63 -18.15 -6.70
C ILE A 10 -2.30 -18.75 -6.27
N VAL A 11 -1.92 -19.88 -6.85
CA VAL A 11 -0.70 -20.60 -6.49
C VAL A 11 0.10 -21.01 -7.73
N PHE A 12 1.38 -21.28 -7.53
CA PHE A 12 2.22 -21.79 -8.62
C PHE A 12 3.06 -22.99 -8.16
N ASN A 13 4.31 -22.79 -7.78
CA ASN A 13 5.31 -23.84 -7.51
C ASN A 13 6.03 -23.68 -6.17
N ARG A 14 5.40 -23.03 -5.18
CA ARG A 14 5.98 -22.75 -3.86
C ARG A 14 5.19 -23.46 -2.74
N PRO A 15 5.32 -24.78 -2.59
CA PRO A 15 4.49 -25.57 -1.66
C PRO A 15 4.67 -25.16 -0.20
N ASP A 16 5.85 -24.72 0.21
CA ASP A 16 6.15 -24.25 1.56
C ASP A 16 5.40 -22.95 1.90
N LEU A 17 5.48 -21.93 1.04
CA LEU A 17 4.74 -20.67 1.23
C LEU A 17 3.23 -20.88 1.16
N THR A 18 2.78 -21.67 0.19
CA THR A 18 1.37 -22.05 0.04
C THR A 18 0.82 -22.68 1.32
N ALA A 19 1.60 -23.55 1.98
CA ALA A 19 1.17 -24.18 3.23
C ALA A 19 0.95 -23.16 4.36
N GLU A 20 1.76 -22.10 4.44
CA GLU A 20 1.58 -21.02 5.42
C GLU A 20 0.28 -20.24 5.16
N VAL A 21 -0.02 -19.92 3.90
CA VAL A 21 -1.26 -19.22 3.53
C VAL A 21 -2.49 -20.10 3.79
N VAL A 22 -2.42 -21.40 3.47
CA VAL A 22 -3.50 -22.35 3.76
C VAL A 22 -3.74 -22.46 5.28
N GLU A 23 -2.70 -22.39 6.11
CA GLU A 23 -2.86 -22.36 7.57
C GLU A 23 -3.58 -21.09 8.06
N ALA A 24 -3.36 -19.94 7.41
CA ALA A 24 -4.14 -18.73 7.70
C ALA A 24 -5.60 -18.88 7.28
N LEU A 25 -5.89 -19.49 6.12
CA LEU A 25 -7.25 -19.81 5.67
C LEU A 25 -7.96 -20.80 6.61
N ARG A 26 -7.24 -21.81 7.16
CA ARG A 26 -7.77 -22.76 8.13
C ARG A 26 -8.32 -22.09 9.39
N LYS A 27 -7.72 -20.98 9.83
CA LYS A 27 -8.18 -20.22 11.00
C LYS A 27 -9.49 -19.48 10.73
N VAL A 28 -9.72 -19.06 9.48
CA VAL A 28 -10.91 -18.29 9.07
C VAL A 28 -12.03 -19.21 8.55
N ARG A 29 -11.66 -20.33 7.92
CA ARG A 29 -12.56 -21.34 7.36
C ARG A 29 -13.57 -20.76 6.37
N PRO A 30 -13.11 -20.24 5.21
CA PRO A 30 -14.02 -19.77 4.19
C PRO A 30 -14.91 -20.92 3.71
N GLN A 31 -16.21 -20.65 3.52
CA GLN A 31 -17.18 -21.62 3.02
C GLN A 31 -16.96 -21.94 1.52
N ARG A 32 -16.43 -20.98 0.76
CA ARG A 32 -16.16 -21.12 -0.66
C ARG A 32 -14.71 -20.72 -0.95
N LEU A 33 -13.92 -21.70 -1.42
CA LEU A 33 -12.52 -21.53 -1.77
C LEU A 33 -12.32 -21.86 -3.25
N PHE A 34 -11.89 -20.84 -3.99
CA PHE A 34 -11.47 -20.96 -5.37
C PHE A 34 -9.96 -21.08 -5.43
N ILE A 35 -9.45 -22.02 -6.19
CA ILE A 35 -8.01 -22.28 -6.29
C ILE A 35 -7.63 -22.23 -7.76
N ALA A 36 -6.77 -21.30 -8.11
CA ALA A 36 -6.16 -21.22 -9.44
C ALA A 36 -4.67 -21.57 -9.34
N ALA A 37 -4.22 -22.49 -10.16
CA ALA A 37 -2.81 -22.88 -10.21
C ALA A 37 -2.29 -22.80 -11.64
N ASP A 38 -1.20 -22.04 -11.85
CA ASP A 38 -0.52 -22.03 -13.15
C ASP A 38 0.20 -23.35 -13.43
N GLY A 39 0.50 -23.63 -14.69
CA GLY A 39 1.21 -24.81 -15.13
C GLY A 39 2.72 -24.70 -14.94
N PRO A 40 3.44 -25.83 -14.97
CA PRO A 40 4.90 -25.83 -14.89
C PRO A 40 5.53 -25.17 -16.11
N ARG A 41 6.63 -24.45 -15.91
CA ARG A 41 7.46 -23.91 -16.98
C ARG A 41 8.21 -25.05 -17.68
N PRO A 42 8.24 -25.12 -19.01
CA PRO A 42 8.82 -26.26 -19.74
C PRO A 42 10.34 -26.42 -19.52
N ASP A 43 11.05 -25.32 -19.29
CA ASP A 43 12.50 -25.30 -19.16
C ASP A 43 13.01 -25.46 -17.71
N PHE A 44 12.11 -25.75 -16.75
CA PHE A 44 12.43 -25.92 -15.35
C PHE A 44 12.06 -27.32 -14.87
N GLU A 45 13.04 -28.22 -14.74
CA GLU A 45 12.83 -29.64 -14.41
C GLU A 45 12.06 -29.84 -13.08
N THR A 46 12.26 -28.95 -12.10
CA THR A 46 11.64 -29.05 -10.77
C THR A 46 10.19 -28.58 -10.74
N ASP A 47 9.76 -27.75 -11.69
CA ASP A 47 8.44 -27.10 -11.66
C ASP A 47 7.29 -28.10 -11.66
N ALA A 48 7.38 -29.18 -12.45
CA ALA A 48 6.32 -30.18 -12.52
C ALA A 48 6.02 -30.81 -11.16
N GLU A 49 7.05 -31.16 -10.40
CA GLU A 49 6.90 -31.74 -9.08
C GLU A 49 6.47 -30.70 -8.04
N LEU A 50 7.02 -29.49 -8.08
CA LEU A 50 6.65 -28.40 -7.17
C LEU A 50 5.18 -27.99 -7.38
N CYS A 51 4.73 -27.81 -8.63
CA CYS A 51 3.32 -27.54 -8.97
C CYS A 51 2.40 -28.67 -8.49
N ARG A 52 2.78 -29.94 -8.66
CA ARG A 52 2.01 -31.08 -8.17
C ARG A 52 1.83 -31.01 -6.65
N ARG A 53 2.92 -30.82 -5.91
CA ARG A 53 2.89 -30.70 -4.43
C ARG A 53 2.07 -29.49 -3.96
N THR A 54 2.22 -28.36 -4.63
CA THR A 54 1.45 -27.15 -4.31
C THR A 54 -0.06 -27.40 -4.49
N ARG A 55 -0.46 -28.03 -5.60
CA ARG A 55 -1.86 -28.38 -5.86
C ARG A 55 -2.41 -29.38 -4.85
N GLU A 56 -1.62 -30.34 -4.39
CA GLU A 56 -2.02 -31.29 -3.36
C GLU A 56 -2.32 -30.60 -2.02
N ILE A 57 -1.52 -29.62 -1.62
CA ILE A 57 -1.70 -28.85 -0.37
C ILE A 57 -3.06 -28.11 -0.37
N VAL A 58 -3.45 -27.54 -1.50
CA VAL A 58 -4.63 -26.67 -1.57
C VAL A 58 -5.93 -27.42 -1.90
N SER A 59 -5.85 -28.64 -2.49
CA SER A 59 -7.03 -29.33 -3.03
C SER A 59 -7.97 -29.90 -1.97
N ASN A 60 -7.49 -30.14 -0.76
CA ASN A 60 -8.27 -30.82 0.28
C ASN A 60 -8.15 -30.09 1.63
N PRO A 61 -8.85 -28.95 1.79
CA PRO A 61 -8.91 -28.28 3.09
C PRO A 61 -9.55 -29.20 4.15
N ASP A 62 -9.05 -29.15 5.38
CA ASP A 62 -9.52 -29.96 6.49
C ASP A 62 -10.69 -29.31 7.28
N TRP A 63 -11.38 -28.37 6.67
CA TRP A 63 -12.62 -27.74 7.16
C TRP A 63 -13.71 -27.87 6.10
N GLU A 64 -14.97 -27.76 6.54
CA GLU A 64 -16.12 -27.76 5.62
C GLU A 64 -16.04 -26.57 4.67
N CYS A 65 -15.85 -26.85 3.37
CA CYS A 65 -15.59 -25.85 2.34
C CYS A 65 -15.98 -26.38 0.95
N GLU A 66 -16.66 -25.56 0.17
CA GLU A 66 -16.84 -25.79 -1.26
C GLU A 66 -15.58 -25.36 -2.01
N VAL A 67 -14.85 -26.32 -2.59
CA VAL A 67 -13.63 -26.08 -3.33
C VAL A 67 -13.89 -26.15 -4.83
N THR A 68 -13.54 -25.08 -5.54
CA THR A 68 -13.57 -25.01 -7.02
C THR A 68 -12.19 -24.73 -7.55
N THR A 69 -11.71 -25.47 -8.57
CA THR A 69 -10.32 -25.39 -9.02
C THR A 69 -10.20 -25.03 -10.50
N LEU A 70 -9.17 -24.25 -10.83
CA LEU A 70 -8.70 -23.95 -12.17
C LEU A 70 -7.20 -24.28 -12.26
N PHE A 71 -6.85 -25.46 -12.77
CA PHE A 71 -5.46 -25.89 -12.90
C PHE A 71 -5.02 -25.81 -14.37
N GLN A 72 -4.08 -24.92 -14.67
CA GLN A 72 -3.52 -24.78 -16.00
C GLN A 72 -2.58 -25.95 -16.31
N LYS A 73 -2.59 -26.40 -17.57
CA LYS A 73 -1.68 -27.45 -18.05
C LYS A 73 -0.30 -26.90 -18.38
N GLU A 74 -0.25 -25.68 -18.87
CA GLU A 74 0.94 -24.97 -19.31
C GLU A 74 1.09 -23.68 -18.51
N ASN A 75 2.32 -23.19 -18.38
CA ASN A 75 2.60 -21.93 -17.71
C ASN A 75 2.13 -20.76 -18.57
N LEU A 76 1.26 -19.92 -18.02
CA LEU A 76 0.74 -18.71 -18.66
C LEU A 76 1.56 -17.47 -18.33
N GLY A 77 2.43 -17.54 -17.33
CA GLY A 77 3.13 -16.40 -16.75
C GLY A 77 2.24 -15.57 -15.81
N ILE A 78 2.86 -14.64 -15.12
CA ILE A 78 2.19 -13.87 -14.04
C ILE A 78 1.02 -13.07 -14.59
N GLY A 79 1.26 -12.25 -15.60
CA GLY A 79 0.22 -11.34 -16.08
C GLY A 79 -1.02 -12.07 -16.58
N ARG A 80 -0.84 -13.07 -17.46
CA ARG A 80 -1.96 -13.85 -18.02
C ARG A 80 -2.50 -14.88 -17.05
N GLY A 81 -1.64 -15.56 -16.28
CA GLY A 81 -2.06 -16.58 -15.31
C GLY A 81 -2.99 -15.99 -14.27
N GLU A 82 -2.57 -14.91 -13.62
CA GLU A 82 -3.35 -14.28 -12.57
C GLU A 82 -4.60 -13.57 -13.09
N SER A 83 -4.52 -12.84 -14.21
CA SER A 83 -5.71 -12.20 -14.80
C SER A 83 -6.74 -13.22 -15.30
N THR A 84 -6.31 -14.38 -15.79
CA THR A 84 -7.20 -15.49 -16.15
C THR A 84 -7.87 -16.08 -14.90
N ALA A 85 -7.10 -16.28 -13.83
CA ALA A 85 -7.62 -16.78 -12.57
C ALA A 85 -8.70 -15.86 -11.97
N MET A 86 -8.45 -14.54 -11.96
CA MET A 86 -9.40 -13.54 -11.50
C MET A 86 -10.64 -13.45 -12.40
N SER A 87 -10.48 -13.53 -13.72
CA SER A 87 -11.62 -13.53 -14.64
C SER A 87 -12.51 -14.75 -14.40
N TRP A 88 -11.90 -15.93 -14.31
CA TRP A 88 -12.63 -17.15 -13.97
C TRP A 88 -13.32 -17.06 -12.60
N PHE A 89 -12.67 -16.50 -11.59
CA PHE A 89 -13.27 -16.30 -10.27
C PHE A 89 -14.52 -15.42 -10.33
N PHE A 90 -14.45 -14.29 -11.02
CA PHE A 90 -15.57 -13.37 -11.15
C PHE A 90 -16.67 -13.82 -12.13
N ASP A 91 -16.44 -14.89 -12.89
CA ASP A 91 -17.54 -15.59 -13.58
C ASP A 91 -18.45 -16.34 -12.61
N HIS A 92 -17.95 -16.68 -11.40
CA HIS A 92 -18.66 -17.46 -10.40
C HIS A 92 -19.20 -16.65 -9.20
N VAL A 93 -18.60 -15.49 -8.90
CA VAL A 93 -18.92 -14.70 -7.71
C VAL A 93 -19.08 -13.21 -8.05
N GLU A 94 -19.89 -12.49 -7.26
CA GLU A 94 -20.08 -11.05 -7.42
C GLU A 94 -18.98 -10.23 -6.72
N GLU A 95 -18.42 -10.76 -5.66
CA GLU A 95 -17.35 -10.15 -4.87
C GLU A 95 -16.49 -11.22 -4.22
N GLY A 96 -15.26 -10.88 -3.85
CA GLY A 96 -14.40 -11.83 -3.15
C GLY A 96 -13.04 -11.28 -2.81
N ILE A 97 -12.31 -12.07 -2.03
CA ILE A 97 -10.94 -11.84 -1.60
C ILE A 97 -9.99 -12.60 -2.52
N ILE A 98 -8.89 -11.98 -2.90
CA ILE A 98 -7.82 -12.55 -3.73
C ILE A 98 -6.54 -12.59 -2.90
N LEU A 99 -5.93 -13.77 -2.82
CA LEU A 99 -4.64 -14.03 -2.18
C LEU A 99 -3.72 -14.76 -3.16
N GLU A 100 -2.43 -14.50 -3.04
CA GLU A 100 -1.37 -15.25 -3.69
C GLU A 100 -0.69 -16.19 -2.68
N ASP A 101 0.10 -17.15 -3.14
CA ASP A 101 0.75 -18.17 -2.29
C ASP A 101 1.83 -17.61 -1.35
N ASP A 102 2.18 -16.33 -1.49
CA ASP A 102 3.12 -15.60 -0.61
C ASP A 102 2.48 -14.43 0.16
N CYS A 103 1.19 -14.24 0.02
CA CYS A 103 0.44 -13.21 0.72
C CYS A 103 -0.18 -13.76 2.01
N LEU A 104 0.55 -13.64 3.14
CA LEU A 104 0.12 -14.16 4.44
C LEU A 104 -0.76 -13.14 5.17
N PRO A 105 -2.11 -13.34 5.22
CA PRO A 105 -3.03 -12.40 5.84
C PRO A 105 -3.11 -12.57 7.35
N SER A 106 -3.36 -11.45 8.05
CA SER A 106 -3.85 -11.46 9.42
C SER A 106 -5.33 -11.86 9.47
N ARG A 107 -5.85 -12.17 10.65
CA ARG A 107 -7.27 -12.42 10.83
C ARG A 107 -8.11 -11.19 10.47
N SER A 108 -7.67 -10.03 10.91
CA SER A 108 -8.36 -8.75 10.67
C SER A 108 -8.47 -8.40 9.19
N PHE A 109 -7.58 -8.89 8.33
CA PHE A 109 -7.69 -8.69 6.89
C PHE A 109 -9.03 -9.21 6.33
N PHE A 110 -9.44 -10.40 6.74
CA PHE A 110 -10.69 -11.01 6.27
C PHE A 110 -11.91 -10.24 6.75
N GLU A 111 -11.94 -9.90 8.04
CA GLU A 111 -13.05 -9.15 8.64
C GLU A 111 -13.16 -7.73 8.09
N PHE A 112 -12.03 -7.05 7.92
CA PHE A 112 -11.92 -5.75 7.28
C PHE A 112 -12.42 -5.77 5.84
N SER A 113 -11.96 -6.74 5.05
CA SER A 113 -12.37 -6.89 3.65
C SER A 113 -13.86 -7.17 3.54
N ALA A 114 -14.41 -8.10 4.35
CA ALA A 114 -15.82 -8.42 4.34
C ALA A 114 -16.70 -7.21 4.69
N TYR A 115 -16.31 -6.46 5.73
CA TYR A 115 -17.04 -5.25 6.13
C TYR A 115 -17.06 -4.18 5.02
N LEU A 116 -15.93 -3.94 4.36
CA LEU A 116 -15.82 -2.91 3.34
C LEU A 116 -16.41 -3.35 2.00
N LEU A 117 -16.35 -4.64 1.65
CA LEU A 117 -17.08 -5.19 0.51
C LEU A 117 -18.57 -4.95 0.67
N GLU A 118 -19.15 -5.25 1.83
CA GLU A 118 -20.56 -4.98 2.12
C GLU A 118 -20.87 -3.48 2.08
N LYS A 119 -20.07 -2.66 2.79
CA LYS A 119 -20.31 -1.22 2.92
C LYS A 119 -20.29 -0.48 1.59
N TYR A 120 -19.39 -0.86 0.68
CA TYR A 120 -19.19 -0.17 -0.60
C TYR A 120 -19.69 -0.97 -1.82
N ARG A 121 -20.51 -2.01 -1.61
CA ARG A 121 -21.01 -2.89 -2.67
C ARG A 121 -21.64 -2.10 -3.82
N ASP A 122 -22.46 -1.11 -3.50
CA ASP A 122 -23.23 -0.33 -4.48
C ASP A 122 -22.51 0.97 -4.88
N ASP A 123 -21.40 1.33 -4.24
CA ASP A 123 -20.68 2.55 -4.56
C ASP A 123 -19.72 2.32 -5.75
N GLN A 124 -20.16 2.78 -6.92
CA GLN A 124 -19.42 2.60 -8.18
C GLN A 124 -18.08 3.36 -8.24
N ARG A 125 -17.80 4.25 -7.28
CA ARG A 125 -16.53 5.00 -7.20
C ARG A 125 -15.41 4.18 -6.57
N VAL A 126 -15.74 3.09 -5.86
CA VAL A 126 -14.75 2.25 -5.14
C VAL A 126 -14.45 1.01 -5.96
N ALA A 127 -13.16 0.82 -6.29
CA ALA A 127 -12.67 -0.29 -7.09
C ALA A 127 -12.29 -1.51 -6.24
N SER A 128 -11.61 -1.32 -5.12
CA SER A 128 -11.10 -2.45 -4.33
C SER A 128 -10.81 -2.07 -2.89
N VAL A 129 -10.58 -3.09 -2.07
CA VAL A 129 -10.09 -3.02 -0.71
C VAL A 129 -8.75 -3.73 -0.65
N GLY A 130 -7.68 -3.03 -0.31
CA GLY A 130 -6.33 -3.60 -0.19
C GLY A 130 -6.01 -4.09 1.22
N GLY A 131 -5.02 -4.98 1.33
CA GLY A 131 -4.51 -5.50 2.60
C GLY A 131 -3.23 -4.82 3.09
N ASN A 132 -2.59 -3.96 2.30
CA ASN A 132 -1.29 -3.42 2.61
C ASN A 132 -1.32 -1.94 2.99
N PHE A 133 -0.42 -1.61 3.90
CA PHE A 133 -0.03 -0.25 4.21
C PHE A 133 1.50 -0.14 4.19
N PHE A 134 2.06 0.54 3.21
CA PHE A 134 3.51 0.61 3.02
C PHE A 134 4.20 1.72 3.84
N LEU A 135 3.43 2.52 4.60
CA LEU A 135 3.91 3.72 5.28
C LEU A 135 3.88 3.67 6.82
N PRO A 136 3.80 2.51 7.52
CA PRO A 136 3.54 2.50 8.97
C PRO A 136 4.66 3.13 9.80
N GLN A 137 5.85 3.25 9.22
CA GLN A 137 7.02 3.86 9.87
C GLN A 137 7.15 5.36 9.56
N ILE A 138 6.43 5.85 8.55
CA ILE A 138 6.50 7.23 8.05
C ILE A 138 5.27 8.02 8.49
N VAL A 139 4.09 7.39 8.45
CA VAL A 139 2.81 8.08 8.65
C VAL A 139 1.99 7.37 9.72
N ARG A 140 1.40 8.15 10.64
CA ARG A 140 0.34 7.70 11.53
C ARG A 140 -0.96 8.39 11.13
N MET A 141 -1.96 7.60 10.81
CA MET A 141 -3.27 8.10 10.41
C MET A 141 -4.31 7.81 11.50
N PRO A 142 -5.19 8.78 11.83
CA PRO A 142 -6.23 8.58 12.83
C PRO A 142 -7.37 7.70 12.32
N GLN A 143 -7.59 7.66 11.00
CA GLN A 143 -8.62 6.82 10.40
C GLN A 143 -8.10 5.39 10.21
N PRO A 144 -8.97 4.37 10.23
CA PRO A 144 -8.58 2.97 10.03
C PRO A 144 -8.26 2.63 8.56
N TYR A 145 -8.76 3.42 7.62
CA TYR A 145 -8.49 3.29 6.18
C TYR A 145 -8.60 4.65 5.49
N TYR A 146 -8.13 4.72 4.26
CA TYR A 146 -8.21 5.90 3.42
C TYR A 146 -8.45 5.50 1.95
N PHE A 147 -8.83 6.50 1.12
CA PHE A 147 -9.00 6.29 -0.31
C PHE A 147 -7.74 6.71 -1.07
N SER A 148 -7.29 5.84 -1.94
CA SER A 148 -6.07 5.98 -2.73
C SER A 148 -6.35 5.78 -4.21
N LYS A 149 -5.56 6.40 -5.06
CA LYS A 149 -5.54 6.11 -6.50
C LYS A 149 -4.72 4.85 -6.83
N TYR A 150 -4.04 4.25 -5.85
CA TYR A 150 -3.18 3.09 -6.02
C TYR A 150 -3.82 1.82 -5.48
N LEU A 151 -3.85 0.79 -6.33
CA LEU A 151 -4.18 -0.57 -5.94
C LEU A 151 -3.15 -1.10 -4.93
N GLN A 152 -3.60 -1.77 -3.88
CA GLN A 152 -2.77 -2.55 -2.95
C GLN A 152 -2.99 -4.03 -3.24
N ALA A 153 -2.11 -4.64 -4.05
CA ALA A 153 -2.34 -5.95 -4.65
C ALA A 153 -1.95 -7.16 -3.79
N TRP A 154 -1.14 -7.00 -2.74
CA TRP A 154 -0.75 -8.12 -1.88
C TRP A 154 -1.86 -8.45 -0.88
N GLY A 155 -2.73 -9.36 -1.26
CA GLY A 155 -3.97 -9.63 -0.57
C GLY A 155 -4.95 -8.46 -0.67
N TRP A 156 -6.01 -8.66 -1.40
CA TRP A 156 -6.98 -7.61 -1.69
C TRP A 156 -8.37 -8.20 -1.94
N ALA A 157 -9.38 -7.35 -1.98
CA ALA A 157 -10.74 -7.75 -2.27
C ALA A 157 -11.37 -6.78 -3.27
N THR A 158 -12.28 -7.29 -4.10
CA THR A 158 -12.97 -6.48 -5.09
C THR A 158 -14.28 -7.12 -5.53
N TRP A 159 -14.97 -6.47 -6.44
CA TRP A 159 -16.25 -6.87 -7.00
C TRP A 159 -16.12 -7.21 -8.50
N ARG A 160 -17.00 -8.10 -8.98
CA ARG A 160 -17.17 -8.39 -10.42
C ARG A 160 -17.34 -7.10 -11.22
N ARG A 161 -18.12 -6.13 -10.72
CA ARG A 161 -18.36 -4.84 -11.38
C ARG A 161 -17.06 -4.07 -11.68
N THR A 162 -16.07 -4.15 -10.80
CA THR A 162 -14.75 -3.56 -11.06
C THR A 162 -13.96 -4.39 -12.07
N TRP A 163 -13.93 -5.71 -11.90
CA TRP A 163 -13.17 -6.60 -12.76
C TRP A 163 -13.70 -6.63 -14.21
N GLN A 164 -14.96 -6.35 -14.44
CA GLN A 164 -15.55 -6.22 -15.79
C GLN A 164 -14.88 -5.13 -16.66
N HIS A 165 -14.25 -4.13 -16.06
CA HIS A 165 -13.47 -3.12 -16.77
C HIS A 165 -12.09 -3.62 -17.19
N TYR A 166 -11.60 -4.69 -16.58
CA TYR A 166 -10.23 -5.19 -16.81
C TYR A 166 -10.01 -5.63 -18.24
N ARG A 167 -8.88 -5.23 -18.79
CA ARG A 167 -8.35 -5.67 -20.09
C ARG A 167 -6.85 -5.87 -19.93
N PHE A 168 -6.37 -7.05 -20.32
CA PHE A 168 -4.95 -7.38 -20.22
C PHE A 168 -4.08 -6.54 -21.15
N ASP A 169 -4.57 -6.27 -22.34
CA ASP A 169 -3.95 -5.34 -23.28
C ASP A 169 -4.36 -3.89 -22.97
N LEU A 170 -3.71 -2.92 -23.62
CA LEU A 170 -4.03 -1.51 -23.45
C LEU A 170 -5.12 -1.00 -24.43
N SER A 171 -5.91 -1.87 -25.02
CA SER A 171 -6.97 -1.50 -25.98
C SER A 171 -8.03 -0.55 -25.39
N PHE A 172 -8.18 -0.57 -24.06
CA PHE A 172 -9.07 0.33 -23.34
C PHE A 172 -8.58 1.78 -23.29
N LEU A 173 -7.27 2.03 -23.50
CA LEU A 173 -6.62 3.35 -23.38
C LEU A 173 -5.89 3.70 -24.68
N PRO A 174 -6.45 4.56 -25.56
CA PRO A 174 -5.78 4.98 -26.78
C PRO A 174 -4.45 5.68 -26.52
N GLU A 175 -3.46 5.47 -27.38
CA GLU A 175 -2.09 5.96 -27.20
C GLU A 175 -2.01 7.47 -26.98
N HIS A 176 -2.86 8.25 -27.68
CA HIS A 176 -2.89 9.71 -27.53
C HIS A 176 -3.40 10.19 -26.14
N GLU A 177 -3.99 9.31 -25.34
CA GLU A 177 -4.44 9.61 -23.98
C GLU A 177 -3.42 9.21 -22.89
N TRP A 178 -2.40 8.41 -23.20
CA TRP A 178 -1.48 7.87 -22.20
C TRP A 178 -0.83 8.96 -21.35
N ASP A 179 -0.26 9.95 -21.99
CA ASP A 179 0.46 11.02 -21.28
C ASP A 179 -0.50 11.88 -20.43
N ARG A 180 -1.70 12.15 -20.94
CA ARG A 180 -2.72 12.90 -20.22
C ARG A 180 -3.17 12.13 -18.95
N ILE A 181 -3.54 10.86 -19.07
CA ILE A 181 -3.98 10.04 -17.92
C ILE A 181 -2.87 9.95 -16.87
N CYS A 182 -1.63 9.72 -17.28
CA CYS A 182 -0.51 9.68 -16.35
C CYS A 182 -0.29 11.03 -15.64
N GLN A 183 -0.38 12.15 -16.35
CA GLN A 183 -0.22 13.49 -15.77
C GLN A 183 -1.37 13.86 -14.80
N GLU A 184 -2.62 13.61 -15.19
CA GLU A 184 -3.80 13.93 -14.37
C GLU A 184 -3.82 13.14 -13.06
N ASN A 185 -3.22 11.95 -13.03
CA ASN A 185 -3.21 11.07 -11.87
C ASN A 185 -1.88 11.07 -11.09
N SER A 186 -0.96 11.97 -11.41
CA SER A 186 0.32 12.08 -10.72
C SER A 186 0.42 13.38 -9.94
N ALA A 187 0.94 13.31 -8.71
CA ALA A 187 1.16 14.49 -7.88
C ALA A 187 2.46 15.22 -8.28
N THR A 188 3.41 14.50 -8.90
CA THR A 188 4.70 15.06 -9.32
C THR A 188 5.03 14.69 -10.77
N GLN A 189 5.90 15.51 -11.38
CA GLN A 189 6.38 15.22 -12.74
C GLN A 189 7.18 13.90 -12.84
N ALA A 190 7.89 13.51 -11.77
CA ALA A 190 8.60 12.24 -11.69
C ALA A 190 7.63 11.04 -11.71
N GLU A 191 6.56 11.13 -10.92
CA GLU A 191 5.50 10.15 -10.91
C GLU A 191 4.83 10.01 -12.29
N ALA A 192 4.50 11.12 -12.94
CA ALA A 192 3.91 11.12 -14.27
C ALA A 192 4.82 10.43 -15.30
N LYS A 193 6.13 10.75 -15.31
CA LYS A 193 7.10 10.13 -16.21
C LYS A 193 7.28 8.63 -15.96
N TYR A 194 7.28 8.21 -14.70
CA TYR A 194 7.33 6.78 -14.37
C TYR A 194 6.15 6.05 -15.01
N TRP A 195 4.93 6.54 -14.79
CA TRP A 195 3.74 5.91 -15.33
C TRP A 195 3.63 5.97 -16.85
N GLN A 196 4.11 7.05 -17.47
CA GLN A 196 4.26 7.12 -18.94
C GLN A 196 5.23 6.04 -19.46
N TYR A 197 6.35 5.84 -18.77
CA TYR A 197 7.30 4.77 -19.12
C TYR A 197 6.66 3.38 -18.95
N VAL A 198 6.02 3.12 -17.81
CA VAL A 198 5.33 1.84 -17.54
C VAL A 198 4.27 1.56 -18.60
N THR A 199 3.45 2.55 -18.95
CA THR A 199 2.40 2.40 -19.97
C THR A 199 3.00 1.99 -21.34
N ARG A 200 4.08 2.65 -21.75
CA ARG A 200 4.78 2.30 -23.00
C ARG A 200 5.45 0.93 -22.94
N ALA A 201 5.98 0.54 -21.79
CA ALA A 201 6.58 -0.78 -21.58
C ALA A 201 5.53 -1.90 -21.65
N LEU A 202 4.36 -1.69 -21.04
CA LEU A 202 3.21 -2.61 -21.14
C LEU A 202 2.75 -2.78 -22.58
N ALA A 203 2.59 -1.66 -23.32
CA ALA A 203 2.17 -1.70 -24.73
C ALA A 203 3.15 -2.48 -25.63
N LYS A 204 4.43 -2.49 -25.29
CA LYS A 204 5.49 -3.22 -25.99
C LYS A 204 5.64 -4.68 -25.48
N GLY A 205 4.83 -5.11 -24.51
CA GLY A 205 4.94 -6.44 -23.90
C GLY A 205 6.25 -6.67 -23.12
N LYS A 206 6.91 -5.59 -22.66
CA LYS A 206 8.18 -5.68 -21.92
C LYS A 206 8.00 -5.95 -20.43
N VAL A 207 6.77 -5.85 -19.92
CA VAL A 207 6.42 -6.08 -18.52
C VAL A 207 5.31 -7.13 -18.47
N ASP A 208 5.57 -8.26 -17.84
CA ASP A 208 4.58 -9.31 -17.61
C ASP A 208 3.95 -9.11 -16.23
N THR A 209 2.81 -8.44 -16.21
CA THR A 209 2.03 -8.14 -15.00
C THR A 209 0.56 -7.93 -15.33
N TRP A 210 -0.28 -7.90 -14.34
CA TRP A 210 -1.72 -7.62 -14.46
C TRP A 210 -2.13 -6.34 -13.71
N ASP A 211 -1.40 -5.96 -12.67
CA ASP A 211 -1.80 -4.94 -11.70
C ASP A 211 -1.65 -3.51 -12.25
N PHE A 212 -0.65 -3.23 -13.05
CA PHE A 212 -0.46 -1.91 -13.67
C PHE A 212 -1.58 -1.58 -14.65
N GLN A 213 -2.07 -2.57 -15.41
CA GLN A 213 -3.24 -2.38 -16.26
C GLN A 213 -4.47 -1.98 -15.43
N LEU A 214 -4.69 -2.64 -14.29
CA LEU A 214 -5.82 -2.31 -13.42
C LEU A 214 -5.70 -0.90 -12.83
N VAL A 215 -4.50 -0.46 -12.44
CA VAL A 215 -4.26 0.93 -12.00
C VAL A 215 -4.65 1.91 -13.10
N LEU A 216 -4.19 1.72 -14.34
CA LEU A 216 -4.50 2.60 -15.48
C LEU A 216 -6.00 2.60 -15.82
N ILE A 217 -6.67 1.45 -15.73
CA ILE A 217 -8.13 1.32 -15.89
C ILE A 217 -8.84 2.13 -14.83
N CYS A 218 -8.48 1.95 -13.55
CA CYS A 218 -9.09 2.69 -12.45
C CYS A 218 -8.89 4.20 -12.56
N TRP A 219 -7.73 4.65 -13.03
CA TRP A 219 -7.49 6.07 -13.30
C TRP A 219 -8.38 6.61 -14.41
N LYS A 220 -8.52 5.84 -15.51
CA LYS A 220 -9.40 6.23 -16.61
C LYS A 220 -10.87 6.32 -16.18
N GLU A 221 -11.33 5.33 -15.43
CA GLU A 221 -12.71 5.24 -14.92
C GLU A 221 -12.93 6.07 -13.63
N LYS A 222 -11.89 6.76 -13.12
CA LYS A 222 -11.91 7.59 -11.89
C LYS A 222 -12.35 6.81 -10.65
N LEU A 223 -11.89 5.57 -10.55
CA LEU A 223 -12.16 4.69 -9.44
C LEU A 223 -11.06 4.80 -8.37
N LEU A 224 -11.44 4.66 -7.11
CA LEU A 224 -10.56 4.72 -5.96
C LEU A 224 -10.42 3.35 -5.31
N HIS A 225 -9.28 3.13 -4.69
CA HIS A 225 -8.98 1.95 -3.89
C HIS A 225 -9.03 2.32 -2.41
N ILE A 226 -9.50 1.42 -1.56
CA ILE A 226 -9.40 1.56 -0.12
C ILE A 226 -8.09 0.90 0.33
N ALA A 227 -7.28 1.63 1.08
CA ALA A 227 -6.07 1.12 1.73
C ALA A 227 -6.23 1.21 3.26
N PRO A 228 -5.86 0.16 4.02
CA PRO A 228 -5.85 0.21 5.48
C PRO A 228 -4.72 1.12 5.97
N THR A 229 -4.79 1.59 7.21
CA THR A 229 -3.71 2.36 7.87
C THR A 229 -2.80 1.49 8.75
N LYS A 230 -3.04 0.18 8.71
CA LYS A 230 -2.16 -0.87 9.24
C LYS A 230 -1.91 -1.91 8.16
N ASN A 231 -0.73 -2.51 8.18
CA ASN A 231 -0.44 -3.59 7.24
C ASN A 231 -1.15 -4.87 7.71
N LEU A 232 -2.09 -5.39 6.93
CA LEU A 232 -2.91 -6.56 7.26
C LEU A 232 -2.43 -7.84 6.56
N VAL A 233 -1.55 -7.71 5.57
CA VAL A 233 -1.02 -8.84 4.80
C VAL A 233 0.50 -8.73 4.73
N LYS A 234 1.19 -9.76 5.20
CA LYS A 234 2.65 -9.88 5.09
C LYS A 234 3.00 -10.61 3.80
N ASN A 235 3.82 -10.02 2.96
CA ASN A 235 4.43 -10.76 1.86
C ASN A 235 5.60 -11.60 2.39
N ILE A 236 5.55 -12.92 2.18
CA ILE A 236 6.58 -13.89 2.60
C ILE A 236 7.42 -14.40 1.41
N GLY A 237 7.18 -13.87 0.21
CA GLY A 237 7.80 -14.28 -1.05
C GLY A 237 9.18 -13.66 -1.32
N PHE A 238 9.76 -12.88 -0.39
CA PHE A 238 11.10 -12.27 -0.53
C PHE A 238 12.20 -13.31 -0.41
N ARG A 239 12.47 -14.01 -1.52
CA ARG A 239 13.45 -15.11 -1.59
C ARG A 239 14.26 -15.01 -2.89
N PRO A 240 15.47 -15.62 -2.94
CA PRO A 240 16.28 -15.64 -4.17
C PRO A 240 15.61 -16.33 -5.37
N ASP A 241 14.63 -17.19 -5.12
CA ASP A 241 13.84 -17.90 -6.13
C ASP A 241 12.51 -17.20 -6.48
N ALA A 242 12.28 -15.99 -5.97
CA ALA A 242 11.11 -15.19 -6.27
C ALA A 242 11.15 -14.68 -7.74
N THR A 243 9.99 -14.57 -8.37
CA THR A 243 9.87 -14.12 -9.76
C THR A 243 10.05 -12.60 -9.90
N HIS A 244 9.48 -11.81 -8.99
CA HIS A 244 9.52 -10.34 -9.03
C HIS A 244 10.14 -9.69 -7.79
N THR A 245 10.16 -10.37 -6.65
CA THR A 245 10.63 -9.83 -5.38
C THR A 245 12.02 -10.33 -4.99
N VAL A 246 12.92 -10.42 -5.97
CA VAL A 246 14.32 -10.86 -5.78
C VAL A 246 15.11 -9.84 -4.96
N LEU A 247 14.77 -8.55 -5.07
CA LEU A 247 15.41 -7.48 -4.32
C LEU A 247 14.63 -7.19 -3.05
N GLU A 248 15.31 -7.40 -1.92
CA GLU A 248 14.77 -7.12 -0.62
C GLU A 248 14.71 -5.62 -0.35
N ASN A 249 13.51 -5.02 -0.44
CA ASN A 249 13.27 -3.70 0.09
C ASN A 249 12.82 -3.83 1.56
N PRO A 250 13.60 -3.35 2.55
CA PRO A 250 13.22 -3.42 3.96
C PRO A 250 11.86 -2.78 4.26
N MET A 251 11.45 -1.77 3.48
CA MET A 251 10.14 -1.11 3.62
C MET A 251 8.96 -2.01 3.23
N TRP A 252 9.20 -3.10 2.53
CA TRP A 252 8.16 -4.05 2.12
C TRP A 252 8.05 -5.25 3.08
N ARG A 253 9.03 -5.49 3.95
CA ARG A 253 9.00 -6.53 4.98
C ARG A 253 8.20 -6.09 6.21
N LEU A 254 6.95 -5.77 5.99
CA LEU A 254 6.06 -5.35 7.07
C LEU A 254 5.37 -6.56 7.70
N PRO A 255 5.34 -6.67 9.04
CA PRO A 255 4.51 -7.68 9.69
C PRO A 255 3.03 -7.41 9.37
N ALA A 256 2.23 -8.47 9.32
CA ALA A 256 0.79 -8.32 9.35
C ALA A 256 0.36 -8.02 10.79
N GLU A 257 -0.52 -7.03 10.94
CA GLU A 257 -1.07 -6.64 12.24
C GLU A 257 -2.56 -6.96 12.27
N ASP A 258 -3.10 -7.25 13.46
CA ASP A 258 -4.53 -7.28 13.69
C ASP A 258 -5.01 -5.93 14.24
N PHE A 259 -6.21 -5.51 13.86
CA PHE A 259 -6.91 -4.38 14.46
C PHE A 259 -8.42 -4.51 14.31
N ASP A 260 -9.17 -4.01 15.30
CA ASP A 260 -10.61 -4.21 15.40
C ASP A 260 -11.42 -2.94 15.15
N ASP A 261 -10.78 -1.76 15.20
CA ASP A 261 -11.45 -0.45 15.14
C ASP A 261 -11.50 0.11 13.70
N TYR A 262 -12.08 -0.67 12.77
CA TYR A 262 -12.21 -0.26 11.35
C TYR A 262 -13.66 0.10 10.95
N ARG A 263 -14.64 -0.11 11.85
CA ARG A 263 -16.07 0.10 11.55
C ARG A 263 -16.48 1.55 11.79
N THR A 264 -15.93 2.43 10.98
CA THR A 264 -16.21 3.87 11.02
C THR A 264 -16.48 4.41 9.63
N ASP A 265 -17.07 5.60 9.57
CA ASP A 265 -17.22 6.32 8.32
C ASP A 265 -15.97 7.16 8.06
N VAL A 266 -15.39 6.98 6.87
CA VAL A 266 -14.27 7.76 6.37
C VAL A 266 -14.73 8.55 5.16
N GLU A 267 -14.41 9.83 5.12
CA GLU A 267 -14.73 10.69 3.99
C GLU A 267 -14.04 10.19 2.72
N MET A 268 -14.80 10.12 1.63
CA MET A 268 -14.27 9.64 0.35
C MET A 268 -13.51 10.76 -0.37
N GLN A 269 -12.27 10.92 0.00
CA GLN A 269 -11.32 11.81 -0.66
C GLN A 269 -9.95 11.15 -0.73
N THR A 270 -9.23 11.40 -1.81
CA THR A 270 -7.81 10.99 -1.89
C THR A 270 -6.97 11.91 -1.04
N LEU A 271 -5.85 11.37 -0.57
CA LEU A 271 -4.82 12.11 0.17
C LEU A 271 -3.56 12.18 -0.72
N PRO A 272 -3.38 13.25 -1.53
CA PRO A 272 -2.33 13.31 -2.53
C PRO A 272 -0.93 13.11 -1.94
N GLU A 273 -0.67 13.58 -0.72
CA GLU A 273 0.60 13.42 -0.01
C GLU A 273 0.86 11.96 0.33
N ILE A 274 -0.18 11.24 0.79
CA ILE A 274 -0.09 9.81 1.13
C ILE A 274 0.08 8.97 -0.13
N ASP A 275 -0.66 9.30 -1.20
CA ASP A 275 -0.51 8.64 -2.49
C ASP A 275 0.90 8.85 -3.07
N SER A 276 1.44 10.06 -2.96
CA SER A 276 2.79 10.37 -3.41
C SER A 276 3.84 9.60 -2.61
N LEU A 277 3.73 9.56 -1.28
CA LEU A 277 4.62 8.76 -0.43
C LEU A 277 4.51 7.26 -0.76
N THR A 278 3.29 6.76 -0.98
CA THR A 278 3.06 5.37 -1.41
C THR A 278 3.74 5.09 -2.75
N PHE A 279 3.65 6.01 -3.70
CA PHE A 279 4.35 5.89 -4.97
C PHE A 279 5.86 5.75 -4.78
N TYR A 280 6.48 6.63 -4.01
CA TYR A 280 7.93 6.60 -3.78
C TYR A 280 8.38 5.33 -3.05
N VAL A 281 7.65 4.90 -2.05
CA VAL A 281 7.99 3.69 -1.28
C VAL A 281 7.77 2.42 -2.08
N ARG A 282 6.62 2.31 -2.77
CA ARG A 282 6.22 1.07 -3.43
C ARG A 282 6.87 0.90 -4.81
N PHE A 283 6.81 1.91 -5.65
CA PHE A 283 7.22 1.78 -7.05
C PHE A 283 8.67 2.19 -7.29
N LEU A 284 9.18 3.15 -6.53
CA LEU A 284 10.55 3.65 -6.64
C LEU A 284 11.46 3.23 -5.50
N GLY A 285 10.94 2.56 -4.48
CA GLY A 285 11.70 2.16 -3.30
C GLY A 285 12.95 1.33 -3.60
N SER A 286 12.95 0.59 -4.71
CA SER A 286 14.12 -0.13 -5.23
C SER A 286 15.10 0.74 -6.04
N LEU A 287 14.65 1.92 -6.49
CA LEU A 287 15.42 2.81 -7.37
C LEU A 287 15.94 4.07 -6.64
N THR A 288 15.44 4.32 -5.42
CA THR A 288 15.76 5.54 -4.68
C THR A 288 16.86 5.32 -3.66
N SER A 289 17.75 6.31 -3.53
CA SER A 289 18.63 6.36 -2.38
C SER A 289 17.81 6.44 -1.09
N PRO A 290 18.11 5.62 -0.06
CA PRO A 290 17.45 5.69 1.25
C PRO A 290 17.58 7.05 1.95
N TRP A 291 18.33 7.98 1.37
CA TRP A 291 18.59 9.29 1.93
C TRP A 291 17.32 10.09 2.26
N TRP A 292 16.32 10.12 1.39
CA TRP A 292 15.07 10.83 1.66
C TRP A 292 14.23 10.16 2.76
N LEU A 293 14.30 8.82 2.88
CA LEU A 293 13.69 8.07 3.96
C LEU A 293 14.29 8.46 5.32
N GLN A 294 15.61 8.69 5.37
CA GLN A 294 16.28 9.13 6.59
C GLN A 294 15.77 10.50 7.05
N GLN A 295 15.42 11.39 6.12
CA GLN A 295 14.86 12.69 6.44
C GLN A 295 13.41 12.63 6.93
N ALA A 296 12.63 11.65 6.48
CA ALA A 296 11.23 11.50 6.82
C ALA A 296 10.97 10.74 8.14
N LEU A 297 11.96 10.01 8.66
CA LEU A 297 11.83 9.23 9.89
C LEU A 297 12.36 9.98 11.12
N PRO A 298 11.75 9.82 12.32
CA PRO A 298 12.34 10.31 13.58
C PRO A 298 13.75 9.74 13.79
N LEU A 299 14.67 10.57 14.26
CA LEU A 299 16.11 10.24 14.40
C LEU A 299 16.40 8.97 15.22
N ASP A 300 15.58 8.67 16.22
CA ASP A 300 15.69 7.47 17.05
C ASP A 300 15.36 6.17 16.32
N GLN A 301 14.58 6.22 15.26
CA GLN A 301 14.24 5.08 14.41
C GLN A 301 15.28 4.82 13.31
N HIS A 302 16.09 5.82 12.96
CA HIS A 302 17.16 5.69 11.94
C HIS A 302 18.28 4.75 12.38
N LEU A 303 18.59 4.71 13.67
CA LEU A 303 19.73 3.94 14.21
C LEU A 303 19.51 2.42 14.13
N SER A 304 18.25 1.95 14.14
CA SER A 304 17.92 0.52 14.04
C SER A 304 17.91 -0.01 12.60
N TRP A 305 17.88 0.87 11.61
CA TRP A 305 17.76 0.51 10.18
C TRP A 305 19.05 0.77 9.38
N GLY A 306 19.95 1.60 9.89
CA GLY A 306 20.85 2.38 9.06
C GLY A 306 22.17 1.73 8.64
N GLY A 307 22.70 0.76 9.36
CA GLY A 307 24.10 0.44 9.10
C GLY A 307 24.35 -0.63 8.04
N VAL A 308 23.80 -1.80 8.23
CA VAL A 308 24.14 -2.98 7.39
C VAL A 308 23.18 -3.11 6.18
N GLN A 309 21.92 -2.77 6.35
CA GLN A 309 20.93 -2.87 5.27
C GLN A 309 21.12 -1.78 4.21
N TYR A 310 21.59 -0.59 4.59
CA TYR A 310 21.88 0.52 3.68
C TYR A 310 22.95 0.16 2.64
N GLN A 311 24.04 -0.45 3.06
CA GLN A 311 25.11 -0.89 2.14
C GLN A 311 24.65 -2.00 1.19
N ASN A 312 23.78 -2.90 1.67
CA ASN A 312 23.21 -3.96 0.83
C ASN A 312 22.19 -3.42 -0.18
N LEU A 313 21.42 -2.40 0.21
CA LEU A 313 20.43 -1.76 -0.67
C LEU A 313 21.13 -0.96 -1.78
N GLU A 314 22.18 -0.20 -1.49
CA GLU A 314 22.99 0.50 -2.48
C GLU A 314 23.65 -0.47 -3.48
N LYS A 315 24.11 -1.62 -3.00
CA LYS A 315 24.67 -2.68 -3.84
C LYS A 315 23.59 -3.33 -4.73
N ALA A 316 22.39 -3.55 -4.18
CA ALA A 316 21.26 -4.11 -4.91
C ALA A 316 20.78 -3.12 -5.99
N ILE A 317 20.67 -1.84 -5.67
CA ILE A 317 20.33 -0.77 -6.63
C ILE A 317 21.39 -0.69 -7.73
N GLY A 318 22.67 -0.78 -7.39
CA GLY A 318 23.77 -0.83 -8.36
C GLY A 318 23.65 -2.01 -9.32
N GLY A 319 23.30 -3.20 -8.81
CA GLY A 319 23.08 -4.39 -9.64
C GLY A 319 21.87 -4.29 -10.56
N VAL A 320 20.76 -3.76 -10.08
CA VAL A 320 19.55 -3.52 -10.91
C VAL A 320 19.85 -2.47 -11.98
N ARG A 321 20.57 -1.42 -11.62
CA ARG A 321 21.02 -0.38 -12.56
C ARG A 321 21.86 -0.99 -13.68
N GLU A 322 22.84 -1.84 -13.36
CA GLU A 322 23.64 -2.55 -14.35
C GLU A 322 22.80 -3.44 -15.27
N ILE A 323 21.84 -4.19 -14.73
CA ILE A 323 20.96 -5.06 -15.52
C ILE A 323 20.09 -4.23 -16.47
N ILE A 324 19.52 -3.12 -16.00
CA ILE A 324 18.70 -2.21 -16.84
C ILE A 324 19.57 -1.63 -17.97
N PHE A 325 20.78 -1.17 -17.67
CA PHE A 325 21.68 -0.61 -18.68
C PHE A 325 22.24 -1.63 -19.66
N GLN A 326 22.36 -2.91 -19.26
CA GLN A 326 22.81 -3.98 -20.17
C GLN A 326 21.71 -4.55 -21.05
N SER A 327 20.45 -4.48 -20.63
CA SER A 327 19.31 -5.07 -21.33
C SER A 327 18.44 -4.06 -22.10
N ALA A 328 18.63 -2.77 -21.90
CA ALA A 328 17.80 -1.72 -22.50
C ALA A 328 18.37 -1.19 -23.82
N ASP A 329 17.48 -0.87 -24.77
CA ASP A 329 17.83 -0.10 -25.95
C ASP A 329 18.22 1.35 -25.59
N SER A 330 18.86 2.09 -26.53
CA SER A 330 19.33 3.45 -26.31
C SER A 330 18.23 4.41 -25.83
N ASP A 331 17.00 4.24 -26.33
CA ASP A 331 15.87 5.10 -25.99
C ASP A 331 15.41 4.84 -24.55
N SER A 332 15.41 3.60 -24.12
CA SER A 332 15.10 3.21 -22.73
C SER A 332 16.14 3.72 -21.74
N ILE A 333 17.43 3.73 -22.12
CA ILE A 333 18.53 4.28 -21.32
C ILE A 333 18.37 5.80 -21.18
N GLU A 334 18.07 6.51 -22.26
CA GLU A 334 17.87 7.97 -22.22
C GLU A 334 16.66 8.35 -21.36
N ILE A 335 15.54 7.63 -21.49
CA ILE A 335 14.35 7.82 -20.65
C ILE A 335 14.68 7.58 -19.18
N PHE A 336 15.46 6.54 -18.87
CA PHE A 336 15.86 6.24 -17.50
C PHE A 336 16.78 7.30 -16.91
N GLN A 337 17.75 7.81 -17.67
CA GLN A 337 18.64 8.91 -17.26
C GLN A 337 17.87 10.21 -17.01
N GLN A 338 16.92 10.54 -17.88
CA GLN A 338 16.03 11.69 -17.68
C GLN A 338 15.17 11.50 -16.44
N PHE A 339 14.67 10.28 -16.19
CA PHE A 339 13.93 9.92 -14.99
C PHE A 339 14.79 10.12 -13.73
N GLU A 340 16.03 9.58 -13.68
CA GLU A 340 16.96 9.77 -12.55
C GLU A 340 17.21 11.25 -12.25
N SER A 341 17.42 12.06 -13.29
CA SER A 341 17.65 13.50 -13.14
C SER A 341 16.45 14.23 -12.54
N HIS A 342 15.25 13.96 -13.06
CA HIS A 342 14.01 14.59 -12.56
C HIS A 342 13.65 14.10 -11.16
N PHE A 343 13.91 12.83 -10.87
CA PHE A 343 13.71 12.24 -9.57
C PHE A 343 14.63 12.85 -8.50
N SER A 344 15.91 13.04 -8.82
CA SER A 344 16.86 13.72 -7.92
C SER A 344 16.40 15.13 -7.57
N LYS A 345 15.87 15.87 -8.56
CA LYS A 345 15.32 17.21 -8.35
C LYS A 345 14.05 17.20 -7.50
N ALA A 346 13.12 16.27 -7.77
CA ALA A 346 11.90 16.12 -6.99
C ALA A 346 12.18 15.75 -5.52
N ASN A 347 13.19 14.89 -5.28
CA ASN A 347 13.64 14.55 -3.94
C ASN A 347 14.24 15.76 -3.20
N GLN A 348 15.01 16.61 -3.89
CA GLN A 348 15.53 17.83 -3.28
C GLN A 348 14.42 18.81 -2.90
N GLU A 349 13.40 18.95 -3.75
CA GLU A 349 12.24 19.80 -3.49
C GLU A 349 11.38 19.25 -2.33
N LEU A 350 11.20 17.93 -2.25
CA LEU A 350 10.50 17.26 -1.15
C LEU A 350 11.27 17.41 0.15
N ALA A 351 12.59 17.19 0.16
CA ALA A 351 13.43 17.38 1.33
C ALA A 351 13.35 18.81 1.85
N ALA A 352 13.47 19.81 0.97
CA ALA A 352 13.33 21.21 1.36
C ALA A 352 11.93 21.57 1.90
N SER A 353 10.90 20.83 1.49
CA SER A 353 9.53 20.99 2.00
C SER A 353 9.35 20.34 3.37
N LEU A 354 9.95 19.18 3.59
CA LEU A 354 9.97 18.48 4.88
C LEU A 354 10.78 19.26 5.92
N ASP A 355 11.91 19.87 5.54
CA ASP A 355 12.69 20.73 6.42
C ASP A 355 11.87 21.94 6.87
N ARG A 356 11.15 22.61 5.96
CA ARG A 356 10.25 23.72 6.29
C ARG A 356 9.13 23.31 7.23
N LEU A 357 8.57 22.10 7.04
CA LEU A 357 7.52 21.54 7.92
C LEU A 357 8.10 21.24 9.30
N SER A 358 9.29 20.67 9.37
CA SER A 358 10.00 20.39 10.63
C SER A 358 10.30 21.67 11.40
N GLU A 359 10.82 22.71 10.74
CA GLU A 359 11.03 24.03 11.37
C GLU A 359 9.71 24.65 11.87
N SER A 360 8.64 24.53 11.09
CA SER A 360 7.31 25.02 11.49
C SER A 360 6.80 24.29 12.72
N ASN A 361 6.95 22.97 12.78
CA ASN A 361 6.56 22.16 13.95
C ASN A 361 7.40 22.48 15.20
N GLN A 362 8.71 22.74 15.04
CA GLN A 362 9.55 23.17 16.15
C GLN A 362 9.13 24.54 16.70
N ARG A 363 8.83 25.49 15.81
CA ARG A 363 8.31 26.82 16.23
C ARG A 363 6.98 26.70 16.96
N LEU A 364 6.11 25.81 16.49
CA LEU A 364 4.82 25.54 17.12
C LEU A 364 5.00 24.90 18.51
N ALA A 365 5.88 23.92 18.64
CA ALA A 365 6.21 23.31 19.94
C ALA A 365 6.78 24.33 20.93
N GLN A 366 7.66 25.22 20.47
CA GLN A 366 8.20 26.30 21.27
C GLN A 366 7.11 27.27 21.71
N ALA A 367 6.21 27.68 20.83
CA ALA A 367 5.09 28.57 21.17
C ALA A 367 4.14 27.95 22.21
N VAL A 368 3.87 26.65 22.12
CA VAL A 368 3.07 25.89 23.08
C VAL A 368 3.77 25.88 24.47
N LEU A 369 5.09 25.71 24.48
CA LEU A 369 5.87 25.74 25.73
C LEU A 369 5.80 27.12 26.39
N GLU A 370 5.99 28.20 25.63
CA GLU A 370 5.90 29.58 26.11
C GLU A 370 4.48 29.93 26.66
N LEU A 371 3.46 29.49 25.96
CA LEU A 371 2.07 29.61 26.41
C LEU A 371 1.81 28.87 27.72
N ASN A 372 2.37 27.70 27.93
CA ASN A 372 2.25 26.94 29.16
C ASN A 372 3.01 27.66 30.34
N GLN A 373 4.18 28.23 30.04
CA GLN A 373 4.92 29.04 31.04
C GLN A 373 4.17 30.31 31.40
N LEU A 374 3.57 31.02 30.44
CA LEU A 374 2.75 32.18 30.67
C LEU A 374 1.53 31.84 31.55
N LYS A 375 0.87 30.72 31.23
CA LYS A 375 -0.25 30.20 32.04
C LYS A 375 0.15 29.94 33.48
N GLN A 376 1.33 29.35 33.73
CA GLN A 376 1.81 29.11 35.08
C GLN A 376 2.05 30.42 35.81
N ARG A 377 2.72 31.41 35.18
CA ARG A 377 2.94 32.74 35.78
C ARG A 377 1.64 33.46 36.11
N VAL A 378 0.64 33.39 35.26
CA VAL A 378 -0.69 33.99 35.53
C VAL A 378 -1.36 33.29 36.71
N ASN A 379 -1.31 31.98 36.82
CA ASN A 379 -1.83 31.22 37.94
C ASN A 379 -1.11 31.58 39.25
N ASP A 380 0.20 31.73 39.22
CA ASP A 380 1.01 32.12 40.38
C ASP A 380 0.69 33.56 40.83
N LEU A 381 0.54 34.50 39.89
CA LEU A 381 0.11 35.87 40.19
C LEU A 381 -1.30 35.94 40.80
N VAL A 382 -2.26 35.16 40.25
CA VAL A 382 -3.63 35.10 40.80
C VAL A 382 -3.64 34.46 42.17
N SER A 383 -2.73 33.53 42.46
CA SER A 383 -2.63 32.83 43.73
C SER A 383 -1.93 33.68 44.83
N SER A 384 -0.97 34.53 44.42
CA SER A 384 -0.15 35.33 45.33
C SER A 384 -0.74 36.71 45.65
N ALA A 385 -1.73 37.16 44.92
CA ALA A 385 -2.28 38.49 45.06
C ALA A 385 -3.40 38.55 46.11
N SER A 386 -3.28 39.47 47.08
CA SER A 386 -4.31 39.79 48.10
C SER A 386 -5.38 40.71 47.49
N TYR A 387 -6.16 40.20 46.54
CA TYR A 387 -7.27 40.95 45.95
C TYR A 387 -8.59 40.71 46.66
N GLU A 388 -9.50 41.70 46.59
CA GLU A 388 -10.88 41.50 47.04
C GLU A 388 -11.52 40.29 46.37
N PRO A 389 -12.37 39.52 47.06
CA PRO A 389 -12.95 38.26 46.55
C PRO A 389 -13.64 38.37 45.20
N ALA A 390 -14.27 39.53 44.95
CA ALA A 390 -14.98 39.79 43.68
C ALA A 390 -14.01 39.92 42.46
N PHE A 391 -12.87 40.59 42.66
CA PHE A 391 -11.88 40.80 41.62
C PHE A 391 -11.11 39.49 41.31
N ARG A 392 -10.86 38.69 42.36
CA ARG A 392 -10.28 37.35 42.23
C ARG A 392 -11.17 36.43 41.42
N MET A 393 -12.50 36.54 41.58
CA MET A 393 -13.46 35.71 40.79
C MET A 393 -13.53 36.14 39.35
N ILE A 394 -13.40 37.43 39.01
CA ILE A 394 -13.34 37.92 37.62
C ILE A 394 -12.06 37.43 36.92
N LEU A 395 -10.91 37.54 37.61
CA LEU A 395 -9.63 37.04 37.11
C LEU A 395 -9.66 35.54 36.88
N LEU A 396 -10.21 34.74 37.80
CA LEU A 396 -10.36 33.30 37.66
C LEU A 396 -11.25 32.91 36.46
N LYS A 397 -12.37 33.63 36.24
CA LYS A 397 -13.24 33.41 35.07
C LYS A 397 -12.53 33.74 33.74
N SER A 398 -11.74 34.84 33.72
CA SER A 398 -10.95 35.22 32.54
C SER A 398 -9.86 34.21 32.24
N VAL A 399 -9.19 33.66 33.25
CA VAL A 399 -8.20 32.58 33.11
C VAL A 399 -8.86 31.27 32.63
N GLN A 400 -10.06 30.95 33.17
CA GLN A 400 -10.82 29.77 32.70
C GLN A 400 -11.26 29.91 31.22
N GLY A 401 -11.67 31.10 30.78
CA GLY A 401 -11.98 31.38 29.38
C GLY A 401 -10.77 31.21 28.45
N LEU A 402 -9.61 31.72 28.88
CA LEU A 402 -8.34 31.50 28.16
C LEU A 402 -7.94 30.03 28.15
N GLN A 403 -8.19 29.27 29.21
CA GLN A 403 -7.92 27.83 29.30
C GLN A 403 -8.83 27.01 28.36
N GLN A 404 -10.09 27.38 28.18
CA GLN A 404 -11.00 26.76 27.23
C GLN A 404 -10.58 27.04 25.79
N GLY A 405 -10.19 28.28 25.47
CA GLY A 405 -9.64 28.64 24.16
C GLY A 405 -8.36 27.86 23.83
N LEU A 406 -7.45 27.72 24.79
CA LEU A 406 -6.21 26.92 24.62
C LEU A 406 -6.48 25.42 24.44
N ARG A 407 -7.46 24.84 25.15
CA ARG A 407 -7.85 23.44 24.93
C ARG A 407 -8.45 23.22 23.56
N GLY A 408 -9.26 24.15 23.08
CA GLY A 408 -9.78 24.12 21.69
C GLY A 408 -8.65 24.18 20.67
N PHE A 409 -7.65 25.03 20.90
CA PHE A 409 -6.47 25.13 20.02
C PHE A 409 -5.57 23.88 20.10
N GLN A 410 -5.34 23.30 21.27
CA GLN A 410 -4.63 22.03 21.44
C GLN A 410 -5.37 20.85 20.81
N SER A 411 -6.70 20.84 20.86
CA SER A 411 -7.52 19.83 20.17
C SER A 411 -7.43 19.95 18.65
N LEU A 412 -7.34 21.17 18.13
CA LEU A 412 -7.09 21.42 16.70
C LEU A 412 -5.68 20.96 16.28
N LEU A 413 -4.68 21.18 17.12
CA LEU A 413 -3.29 20.76 16.85
C LEU A 413 -3.07 19.24 16.98
N ASN A 414 -3.83 18.56 17.83
CA ASN A 414 -3.78 17.09 17.96
C ASN A 414 -4.67 16.38 16.92
N GLY A 415 -5.46 17.12 16.14
CA GLY A 415 -6.30 16.65 15.06
C GLY A 415 -5.72 16.93 13.66
N VAL A 416 -4.54 17.53 13.58
CA VAL A 416 -3.69 17.69 12.40
C VAL A 416 -2.47 16.78 12.55
#